data_4927b78b5a98d6682d1b5a8559525a4f
#
_entry.id   4927b78b5a98d6682d1b5a8559525a4f
#
_cell.length_a   1.000
_cell.length_b   1.000
_cell.length_c   1.000
_cell.angle_alpha   90.00
_cell.angle_beta   90.00
_cell.angle_gamma   90.00
#
_symmetry.space_group_name_H-M   'P 1'
#
loop_
_entity.id
_entity.type
_entity.pdbx_description
1 polymer ?
#
loop_
_entity_poly.entity_id
_entity_poly.type
_entity_poly.pdbx_seq_one_letter_code
_entity_poly.pdbx_strand_id
1 'polypeptide(L)'
;MFFLRPMFNRAIFCLRFFALFFFPYLMFWMWSVAIWISEFQTFNYILRGSLNIFYMLTNLMFASAAVYMFGEATMPLTLVGMTMANGLVALQVAASAGIGTFISEYIRLLITFADDTGGAMRQMELHDMVYGWGVMLIYYAIHKEKNHKTQAVCFLISALFFTLGFKRIAVPAVFCAAVMYHILCKWRPRHLQLLTDVIALVAGGCIFFYLWMIKSGLFVELANEFGVDLMYRDILYGYFSQFFELLPTYMGRGIRFIYTYATEDPSYPLATAATHNVYLELYLEVGFWCWWIWILFELAFRIHRVEERYTEIPAYALMAMNLYVFFTYLTDNTSFYYPINVLYRMAIMVWCLEISENSELVDPEREPLAVVKESRQKKRNKKGKEENVEEDFHICV
;
A
#
# COMPACT_ATOMS: atom_id res chain seq x y z
N MET A 1 5.95 33.08 -19.54
CA MET A 1 5.51 33.04 -18.13
C MET A 1 4.32 32.10 -17.90
N PHE A 2 3.31 32.06 -18.78
CA PHE A 2 2.10 31.20 -18.62
C PHE A 2 2.37 29.68 -18.54
N PHE A 3 3.38 29.15 -19.23
CA PHE A 3 3.71 27.71 -19.19
C PHE A 3 4.48 27.26 -17.95
N LEU A 4 5.13 28.16 -17.23
CA LEU A 4 5.92 27.83 -16.03
C LEU A 4 5.06 27.71 -14.76
N ARG A 5 3.90 28.37 -14.71
CA ARG A 5 3.02 28.37 -13.53
C ARG A 5 2.39 26.99 -13.24
N PRO A 6 1.84 26.26 -14.23
CA PRO A 6 1.32 24.91 -13.98
C PRO A 6 2.40 23.93 -13.55
N MET A 7 3.61 24.02 -14.12
CA MET A 7 4.74 23.18 -13.72
C MET A 7 5.21 23.49 -12.28
N PHE A 8 5.18 24.74 -11.87
CA PHE A 8 5.54 25.14 -10.51
C PHE A 8 4.51 24.66 -9.49
N ASN A 9 3.20 24.79 -9.78
CA ASN A 9 2.14 24.30 -8.92
C ASN A 9 2.21 22.77 -8.76
N ARG A 10 2.46 22.04 -9.85
CA ARG A 10 2.67 20.59 -9.83
C ARG A 10 3.92 20.20 -9.03
N ALA A 11 5.00 20.96 -9.11
CA ALA A 11 6.20 20.73 -8.30
C ALA A 11 5.90 20.88 -6.80
N ILE A 12 5.19 21.94 -6.39
CA ILE A 12 4.75 22.13 -5.00
C ILE A 12 3.82 20.99 -4.55
N PHE A 13 2.89 20.59 -5.39
CA PHE A 13 2.02 19.46 -5.12
C PHE A 13 2.82 18.17 -4.85
N CYS A 14 3.72 17.80 -5.77
CA CYS A 14 4.57 16.62 -5.63
C CYS A 14 5.47 16.69 -4.38
N LEU A 15 6.02 17.87 -4.06
CA LEU A 15 6.84 18.06 -2.87
C LEU A 15 6.06 17.86 -1.58
N ARG A 16 4.81 18.33 -1.53
CA ARG A 16 3.92 18.14 -0.37
C ARG A 16 3.55 16.68 -0.16
N PHE A 17 3.25 15.96 -1.25
CA PHE A 17 3.02 14.51 -1.19
C PHE A 17 4.29 13.75 -0.81
N PHE A 18 5.43 14.13 -1.39
CA PHE A 18 6.71 13.58 -0.99
C PHE A 18 6.92 13.71 0.52
N ALA A 19 6.72 14.90 1.09
CA ALA A 19 6.87 15.12 2.53
C ALA A 19 5.89 14.26 3.36
N LEU A 20 4.62 14.15 2.92
CA LEU A 20 3.60 13.35 3.60
C LEU A 20 3.95 11.85 3.61
N PHE A 21 4.49 11.32 2.53
CA PHE A 21 4.88 9.91 2.44
C PHE A 21 6.28 9.63 2.99
N PHE A 22 7.15 10.65 3.05
CA PHE A 22 8.51 10.53 3.55
C PHE A 22 8.57 10.47 5.08
N PHE A 23 7.63 11.09 5.78
CA PHE A 23 7.67 11.23 7.24
C PHE A 23 7.91 9.90 7.99
N PRO A 24 7.25 8.77 7.71
CA PRO A 24 7.52 7.51 8.41
C PRO A 24 8.96 7.03 8.23
N TYR A 25 9.54 7.18 7.05
CA TYR A 25 10.92 6.76 6.79
C TYR A 25 11.92 7.63 7.54
N LEU A 26 11.69 8.94 7.61
CA LEU A 26 12.48 9.84 8.42
C LEU A 26 12.40 9.47 9.91
N MET A 27 11.21 9.20 10.40
CA MET A 27 10.98 8.76 11.77
C MET A 27 11.70 7.45 12.07
N PHE A 28 11.60 6.45 11.20
CA PHE A 28 12.31 5.18 11.35
C PHE A 28 13.81 5.36 11.37
N TRP A 29 14.35 6.20 10.49
CA TRP A 29 15.77 6.46 10.43
C TRP A 29 16.27 7.18 11.70
N MET A 30 15.61 8.26 12.12
CA MET A 30 15.98 8.98 13.34
C MET A 30 15.92 8.10 14.58
N TRP A 31 14.87 7.28 14.69
CA TRP A 31 14.69 6.33 15.78
C TRP A 31 15.79 5.27 15.79
N SER A 32 16.10 4.71 14.63
CA SER A 32 17.17 3.72 14.48
C SER A 32 18.55 4.30 14.79
N VAL A 33 18.81 5.55 14.39
CA VAL A 33 20.06 6.24 14.75
C VAL A 33 20.21 6.34 16.27
N ALA A 34 19.14 6.68 16.99
CA ALA A 34 19.17 6.73 18.46
C ALA A 34 19.48 5.35 19.07
N ILE A 35 18.88 4.27 18.55
CA ILE A 35 19.16 2.89 18.98
C ILE A 35 20.62 2.52 18.69
N TRP A 36 21.09 2.74 17.48
CA TRP A 36 22.45 2.39 17.05
C TRP A 36 23.53 3.09 17.87
N ILE A 37 23.30 4.35 18.23
CA ILE A 37 24.22 5.09 19.10
C ILE A 37 24.18 4.51 20.52
N SER A 38 23.01 4.20 21.07
CA SER A 38 22.88 3.66 22.43
C SER A 38 23.45 2.26 22.57
N GLU A 39 23.41 1.45 21.51
CA GLU A 39 23.96 0.08 21.48
C GLU A 39 25.41 0.01 20.97
N PHE A 40 26.05 1.14 20.69
CA PHE A 40 27.41 1.23 20.14
C PHE A 40 27.62 0.40 18.88
N GLN A 41 26.64 0.41 17.97
CA GLN A 41 26.69 -0.36 16.74
C GLN A 41 27.83 0.06 15.82
N THR A 42 28.34 -0.89 15.03
CA THR A 42 29.43 -0.63 14.09
C THR A 42 28.98 0.32 12.98
N PHE A 43 29.95 1.10 12.44
CA PHE A 43 29.66 2.00 11.30
C PHE A 43 29.07 1.25 10.10
N ASN A 44 29.52 0.02 9.82
CA ASN A 44 29.00 -0.79 8.72
C ASN A 44 27.52 -1.13 8.92
N TYR A 45 27.09 -1.41 10.15
CA TYR A 45 25.70 -1.68 10.50
C TYR A 45 24.83 -0.42 10.27
N ILE A 46 25.27 0.71 10.76
CA ILE A 46 24.60 2.00 10.59
C ILE A 46 24.47 2.38 9.11
N LEU A 47 25.54 2.15 8.33
CA LEU A 47 25.56 2.44 6.89
C LEU A 47 24.53 1.55 6.15
N ARG A 48 24.50 0.23 6.43
CA ARG A 48 23.54 -0.69 5.79
C ARG A 48 22.09 -0.33 6.11
N GLY A 49 21.78 0.00 7.37
CA GLY A 49 20.44 0.44 7.78
C GLY A 49 20.05 1.76 7.11
N SER A 50 20.97 2.73 7.04
CA SER A 50 20.72 4.01 6.36
C SER A 50 20.52 3.83 4.85
N LEU A 51 21.28 2.94 4.19
CA LEU A 51 21.08 2.62 2.77
C LEU A 51 19.72 1.98 2.50
N ASN A 52 19.20 1.18 3.43
CA ASN A 52 17.86 0.61 3.30
C ASN A 52 16.77 1.69 3.31
N ILE A 53 16.86 2.67 4.21
CA ILE A 53 15.97 3.84 4.22
C ILE A 53 16.12 4.65 2.92
N PHE A 54 17.34 4.83 2.44
CA PHE A 54 17.58 5.52 1.16
C PHE A 54 16.92 4.77 -0.02
N TYR A 55 16.99 3.44 -0.04
CA TYR A 55 16.29 2.63 -1.05
C TYR A 55 14.77 2.86 -1.00
N MET A 56 14.16 2.88 0.18
CA MET A 56 12.73 3.19 0.32
C MET A 56 12.39 4.62 -0.11
N LEU A 57 13.30 5.56 0.11
CA LEU A 57 13.18 6.93 -0.34
C LEU A 57 13.20 7.03 -1.88
N THR A 58 14.03 6.24 -2.57
CA THR A 58 14.06 6.24 -4.04
C THR A 58 12.71 5.86 -4.64
N ASN A 59 11.96 4.92 -4.04
CA ASN A 59 10.61 4.57 -4.47
C ASN A 59 9.68 5.80 -4.50
N LEU A 60 9.75 6.61 -3.45
CA LEU A 60 8.96 7.83 -3.34
C LEU A 60 9.42 8.92 -4.31
N MET A 61 10.73 9.04 -4.53
CA MET A 61 11.29 9.97 -5.52
C MET A 61 10.82 9.62 -6.93
N PHE A 62 10.85 8.34 -7.31
CA PHE A 62 10.37 7.89 -8.61
C PHE A 62 8.88 8.13 -8.79
N ALA A 63 8.05 7.82 -7.80
CA ALA A 63 6.62 8.11 -7.84
C ALA A 63 6.35 9.61 -8.06
N SER A 64 7.02 10.46 -7.27
CA SER A 64 6.87 11.92 -7.35
C SER A 64 7.37 12.49 -8.68
N ALA A 65 8.52 12.01 -9.18
CA ALA A 65 9.08 12.42 -10.46
C ALA A 65 8.18 12.01 -11.64
N ALA A 66 7.63 10.80 -11.62
CA ALA A 66 6.71 10.33 -12.66
C ALA A 66 5.44 11.20 -12.71
N VAL A 67 4.83 11.48 -11.56
CA VAL A 67 3.64 12.33 -11.49
C VAL A 67 3.96 13.78 -11.88
N TYR A 68 5.11 14.29 -11.47
CA TYR A 68 5.56 15.62 -11.90
C TYR A 68 5.69 15.72 -13.43
N MET A 69 6.31 14.72 -14.06
CA MET A 69 6.59 14.73 -15.50
C MET A 69 5.33 14.46 -16.33
N PHE A 70 4.52 13.48 -15.95
CA PHE A 70 3.44 12.96 -16.78
C PHE A 70 2.03 13.35 -16.30
N GLY A 71 1.89 13.86 -15.06
CA GLY A 71 0.59 14.26 -14.49
C GLY A 71 -0.45 13.13 -14.53
N GLU A 72 -1.64 13.41 -15.05
CA GLU A 72 -2.74 12.45 -15.20
C GLU A 72 -2.36 11.24 -16.10
N ALA A 73 -1.44 11.43 -17.06
CA ALA A 73 -1.00 10.36 -17.94
C ALA A 73 -0.08 9.33 -17.25
N THR A 74 0.33 9.57 -16.00
CA THR A 74 1.27 8.68 -15.26
C THR A 74 0.75 7.24 -15.19
N MET A 75 -0.49 7.02 -14.77
CA MET A 75 -1.04 5.67 -14.61
C MET A 75 -1.22 4.93 -15.94
N PRO A 76 -1.80 5.54 -17.01
CA PRO A 76 -1.86 4.91 -18.33
C PRO A 76 -0.49 4.58 -18.92
N LEU A 77 0.49 5.49 -18.83
CA LEU A 77 1.84 5.23 -19.35
C LEU A 77 2.55 4.11 -18.56
N THR A 78 2.36 4.08 -17.25
CA THR A 78 2.90 3.00 -16.41
C THR A 78 2.25 1.66 -16.76
N LEU A 79 0.94 1.62 -17.00
CA LEU A 79 0.24 0.42 -17.44
C LEU A 79 0.83 -0.10 -18.76
N VAL A 80 1.07 0.78 -19.74
CA VAL A 80 1.70 0.39 -21.01
C VAL A 80 3.09 -0.17 -20.78
N GLY A 81 3.94 0.52 -19.99
CA GLY A 81 5.30 0.06 -19.69
C GLY A 81 5.32 -1.30 -18.98
N MET A 82 4.46 -1.50 -17.98
CA MET A 82 4.32 -2.78 -17.28
C MET A 82 3.81 -3.89 -18.21
N THR A 83 2.81 -3.58 -19.05
CA THR A 83 2.27 -4.52 -20.04
C THR A 83 3.34 -4.96 -21.03
N MET A 84 4.14 -4.04 -21.53
CA MET A 84 5.25 -4.38 -22.43
C MET A 84 6.29 -5.26 -21.73
N ALA A 85 6.75 -4.88 -20.55
CA ALA A 85 7.77 -5.63 -19.82
C ALA A 85 7.28 -7.04 -19.46
N ASN A 86 6.11 -7.15 -18.82
CA ASN A 86 5.60 -8.46 -18.39
C ASN A 86 5.06 -9.28 -19.57
N GLY A 87 4.55 -8.63 -20.62
CA GLY A 87 4.15 -9.29 -21.86
C GLY A 87 5.33 -9.95 -22.58
N LEU A 88 6.48 -9.28 -22.64
CA LEU A 88 7.71 -9.85 -23.19
C LEU A 88 8.17 -11.07 -22.40
N VAL A 89 8.15 -11.02 -21.06
CA VAL A 89 8.48 -12.17 -20.22
C VAL A 89 7.49 -13.32 -20.46
N ALA A 90 6.19 -13.04 -20.51
CA ALA A 90 5.16 -14.05 -20.77
C ALA A 90 5.34 -14.71 -22.13
N LEU A 91 5.64 -13.93 -23.18
CA LEU A 91 5.93 -14.44 -24.51
C LEU A 91 7.20 -15.30 -24.54
N GLN A 92 8.27 -14.89 -23.86
CA GLN A 92 9.50 -15.67 -23.75
C GLN A 92 9.26 -17.01 -23.06
N VAL A 93 8.53 -17.02 -21.95
CA VAL A 93 8.20 -18.26 -21.22
C VAL A 93 7.28 -19.16 -22.07
N ALA A 94 6.24 -18.59 -22.69
CA ALA A 94 5.36 -19.34 -23.57
C ALA A 94 6.10 -19.96 -24.80
N ALA A 95 7.08 -19.24 -25.33
CA ALA A 95 7.92 -19.75 -26.44
C ALA A 95 8.85 -20.87 -25.97
N SER A 96 9.43 -20.77 -24.77
CA SER A 96 10.36 -21.77 -24.23
C SER A 96 9.65 -23.05 -23.76
N ALA A 97 8.51 -22.92 -23.09
CA ALA A 97 7.74 -24.05 -22.55
C ALA A 97 6.78 -24.68 -23.56
N GLY A 98 6.47 -23.96 -24.64
CA GLY A 98 5.41 -24.25 -25.59
C GLY A 98 4.08 -23.64 -25.20
N ILE A 99 3.38 -23.02 -26.16
CA ILE A 99 2.12 -22.27 -25.91
C ILE A 99 1.05 -23.15 -25.25
N GLY A 100 0.92 -24.41 -25.70
CA GLY A 100 -0.06 -25.35 -25.14
C GLY A 100 0.19 -25.65 -23.65
N THR A 101 1.44 -25.88 -23.27
CA THR A 101 1.87 -26.10 -21.89
C THR A 101 1.61 -24.86 -21.04
N PHE A 102 2.02 -23.68 -21.53
CA PHE A 102 1.79 -22.42 -20.85
C PHE A 102 0.30 -22.17 -20.54
N ILE A 103 -0.58 -22.35 -21.54
CA ILE A 103 -2.03 -22.16 -21.36
C ILE A 103 -2.60 -23.19 -20.38
N SER A 104 -2.22 -24.47 -20.51
CA SER A 104 -2.73 -25.53 -19.63
C SER A 104 -2.31 -25.33 -18.17
N GLU A 105 -1.08 -24.90 -17.92
CA GLU A 105 -0.59 -24.57 -16.58
C GLU A 105 -1.29 -23.33 -16.01
N TYR A 106 -1.52 -22.31 -16.82
CA TYR A 106 -2.26 -21.13 -16.40
C TYR A 106 -3.71 -21.45 -16.04
N ILE A 107 -4.41 -22.25 -16.86
CA ILE A 107 -5.77 -22.68 -16.55
C ILE A 107 -5.77 -23.54 -15.27
N ARG A 108 -4.82 -24.45 -15.10
CA ARG A 108 -4.67 -25.24 -13.88
C ARG A 108 -4.50 -24.34 -12.65
N LEU A 109 -3.63 -23.35 -12.72
CA LEU A 109 -3.41 -22.37 -11.65
C LEU A 109 -4.71 -21.68 -11.23
N LEU A 110 -5.52 -21.23 -12.21
CA LEU A 110 -6.79 -20.55 -11.94
C LEU A 110 -7.85 -21.47 -11.31
N ILE A 111 -7.85 -22.75 -11.67
CA ILE A 111 -8.84 -23.73 -11.16
C ILE A 111 -8.45 -24.25 -9.78
N THR A 112 -7.17 -24.60 -9.59
CA THR A 112 -6.72 -25.26 -8.35
C THR A 112 -6.39 -24.29 -7.24
N PHE A 113 -6.20 -23.00 -7.56
CA PHE A 113 -5.67 -22.01 -6.63
C PHE A 113 -4.38 -22.47 -5.93
N ALA A 114 -3.67 -23.40 -6.56
CA ALA A 114 -2.45 -23.99 -6.01
C ALA A 114 -1.24 -23.14 -6.35
N ASP A 115 -0.42 -22.87 -5.35
CA ASP A 115 0.88 -22.16 -5.50
C ASP A 115 1.98 -23.11 -6.02
N ASP A 116 1.64 -24.36 -6.24
CA ASP A 116 2.55 -25.37 -6.82
C ASP A 116 2.71 -25.10 -8.32
N THR A 117 3.37 -24.01 -8.60
CA THR A 117 3.77 -23.60 -9.93
C THR A 117 5.10 -24.25 -10.28
N GLY A 118 5.10 -25.58 -10.36
CA GLY A 118 6.13 -26.26 -11.14
C GLY A 118 6.03 -25.82 -12.61
N GLY A 119 7.15 -25.79 -13.34
CA GLY A 119 7.13 -25.55 -14.78
C GLY A 119 7.15 -24.09 -15.22
N ALA A 120 6.40 -23.79 -16.30
CA ALA A 120 6.47 -22.50 -16.99
C ALA A 120 5.98 -21.32 -16.16
N MET A 121 4.95 -21.49 -15.31
CA MET A 121 4.43 -20.40 -14.49
C MET A 121 5.45 -19.94 -13.45
N ARG A 122 6.25 -20.83 -12.88
CA ARG A 122 7.34 -20.48 -11.97
C ARG A 122 8.43 -19.65 -12.65
N GLN A 123 8.66 -19.87 -13.96
CA GLN A 123 9.67 -19.13 -14.73
C GLN A 123 9.22 -17.69 -15.05
N MET A 124 7.93 -17.38 -14.94
CA MET A 124 7.41 -16.04 -15.20
C MET A 124 7.93 -14.99 -14.20
N GLU A 125 8.40 -15.41 -13.01
CA GLU A 125 8.92 -14.53 -11.93
C GLU A 125 8.15 -13.20 -11.75
N LEU A 126 6.83 -13.21 -11.99
CA LEU A 126 6.00 -12.04 -11.73
C LEU A 126 5.75 -11.82 -10.24
N HIS A 127 6.45 -12.56 -9.39
CA HIS A 127 6.24 -12.66 -7.95
C HIS A 127 6.04 -11.30 -7.29
N ASP A 128 6.95 -10.35 -7.54
CA ASP A 128 6.89 -9.03 -6.92
C ASP A 128 6.00 -8.06 -7.70
N MET A 129 5.89 -8.27 -9.01
CA MET A 129 5.09 -7.44 -9.90
C MET A 129 3.59 -7.64 -9.70
N VAL A 130 3.15 -8.82 -9.22
CA VAL A 130 1.72 -9.10 -9.00
C VAL A 130 1.09 -8.12 -8.00
N TYR A 131 1.83 -7.71 -7.00
CA TYR A 131 1.33 -6.72 -6.04
C TYR A 131 1.16 -5.34 -6.68
N GLY A 132 2.03 -4.98 -7.62
CA GLY A 132 1.87 -3.78 -8.44
C GLY A 132 0.65 -3.89 -9.38
N TRP A 133 0.43 -5.05 -10.00
CA TRP A 133 -0.78 -5.30 -10.80
C TRP A 133 -2.06 -5.24 -9.99
N GLY A 134 -2.03 -5.65 -8.71
CA GLY A 134 -3.14 -5.47 -7.78
C GLY A 134 -3.49 -3.99 -7.55
N VAL A 135 -2.49 -3.12 -7.43
CA VAL A 135 -2.70 -1.66 -7.36
C VAL A 135 -3.34 -1.13 -8.63
N MET A 136 -2.84 -1.55 -9.82
CA MET A 136 -3.42 -1.17 -11.10
C MET A 136 -4.87 -1.63 -11.23
N LEU A 137 -5.15 -2.86 -10.82
CA LEU A 137 -6.48 -3.44 -10.86
C LEU A 137 -7.46 -2.65 -9.96
N ILE A 138 -7.07 -2.32 -8.73
CA ILE A 138 -7.87 -1.48 -7.83
C ILE A 138 -8.05 -0.09 -8.45
N TYR A 139 -6.98 0.54 -8.96
CA TYR A 139 -7.06 1.85 -9.56
C TYR A 139 -8.11 1.90 -10.68
N TYR A 140 -8.03 1.02 -11.67
CA TYR A 140 -8.99 1.00 -12.78
C TYR A 140 -10.37 0.45 -12.42
N ALA A 141 -10.51 -0.26 -11.31
CA ALA A 141 -11.83 -0.66 -10.78
C ALA A 141 -12.60 0.50 -10.16
N ILE A 142 -11.90 1.45 -9.53
CA ILE A 142 -12.52 2.51 -8.72
C ILE A 142 -12.36 3.91 -9.31
N HIS A 143 -11.32 4.17 -10.09
CA HIS A 143 -11.11 5.43 -10.81
C HIS A 143 -12.01 5.50 -12.05
N LYS A 144 -12.69 6.62 -12.23
CA LYS A 144 -13.59 6.83 -13.37
C LYS A 144 -12.86 7.57 -14.49
N GLU A 145 -12.44 6.83 -15.49
CA GLU A 145 -11.92 7.39 -16.73
C GLU A 145 -13.03 8.08 -17.55
N LYS A 146 -12.65 9.12 -18.30
CA LYS A 146 -13.57 9.82 -19.21
C LYS A 146 -14.16 8.89 -20.29
N ASN A 147 -13.40 7.84 -20.68
CA ASN A 147 -13.82 6.84 -21.66
C ASN A 147 -13.98 5.47 -21.01
N HIS A 148 -15.21 5.00 -20.85
CA HIS A 148 -15.53 3.70 -20.27
C HIS A 148 -14.89 2.51 -21.02
N LYS A 149 -14.70 2.60 -22.35
CA LYS A 149 -14.02 1.53 -23.12
C LYS A 149 -12.55 1.45 -22.75
N THR A 150 -11.88 2.59 -22.64
CA THR A 150 -10.48 2.65 -22.19
C THR A 150 -10.34 2.10 -20.77
N GLN A 151 -11.21 2.51 -19.86
CA GLN A 151 -11.23 1.98 -18.49
C GLN A 151 -11.39 0.46 -18.47
N ALA A 152 -12.33 -0.10 -19.22
CA ALA A 152 -12.57 -1.53 -19.29
C ALA A 152 -11.34 -2.29 -19.84
N VAL A 153 -10.68 -1.76 -20.88
CA VAL A 153 -9.47 -2.36 -21.45
C VAL A 153 -8.33 -2.33 -20.43
N CYS A 154 -8.09 -1.20 -19.77
CA CYS A 154 -7.05 -1.07 -18.74
C CYS A 154 -7.31 -2.01 -17.57
N PHE A 155 -8.57 -2.12 -17.12
CA PHE A 155 -8.98 -3.07 -16.09
C PHE A 155 -8.71 -4.53 -16.50
N LEU A 156 -9.11 -4.93 -17.70
CA LEU A 156 -8.91 -6.29 -18.22
C LEU A 156 -7.43 -6.65 -18.35
N ILE A 157 -6.60 -5.72 -18.85
CA ILE A 157 -5.15 -5.91 -18.90
C ILE A 157 -4.57 -6.11 -17.50
N SER A 158 -4.97 -5.25 -16.56
CA SER A 158 -4.52 -5.35 -15.16
C SER A 158 -4.96 -6.69 -14.52
N ALA A 159 -6.19 -7.13 -14.78
CA ALA A 159 -6.71 -8.40 -14.30
C ALA A 159 -5.96 -9.60 -14.88
N LEU A 160 -5.65 -9.56 -16.19
CA LEU A 160 -4.88 -10.60 -16.86
C LEU A 160 -3.50 -10.79 -16.20
N PHE A 161 -2.72 -9.72 -16.06
CA PHE A 161 -1.38 -9.83 -15.50
C PHE A 161 -1.40 -10.09 -13.99
N PHE A 162 -2.41 -9.60 -13.27
CA PHE A 162 -2.63 -9.94 -11.86
C PHE A 162 -2.88 -11.43 -11.67
N THR A 163 -3.69 -12.04 -12.52
CA THR A 163 -3.98 -13.48 -12.46
C THR A 163 -2.83 -14.33 -12.98
N LEU A 164 -2.01 -13.85 -13.93
CA LEU A 164 -0.79 -14.52 -14.37
C LEU A 164 0.27 -14.60 -13.27
N GLY A 165 0.40 -13.56 -12.44
CA GLY A 165 1.36 -13.53 -11.33
C GLY A 165 0.92 -14.29 -10.09
N PHE A 166 -0.30 -14.61 -9.98
CA PHE A 166 -1.11 -15.24 -8.93
C PHE A 166 -0.47 -15.33 -7.52
N LYS A 167 -0.91 -14.47 -6.61
CA LYS A 167 -0.60 -14.55 -5.17
C LYS A 167 -1.90 -14.71 -4.39
N ARG A 168 -2.03 -15.82 -3.67
CA ARG A 168 -3.27 -16.15 -2.92
C ARG A 168 -3.74 -15.01 -2.02
N ILE A 169 -2.84 -14.36 -1.29
CA ILE A 169 -3.18 -13.26 -0.39
C ILE A 169 -3.62 -11.98 -1.12
N ALA A 170 -3.11 -11.75 -2.32
CA ALA A 170 -3.41 -10.54 -3.08
C ALA A 170 -4.86 -10.54 -3.61
N VAL A 171 -5.43 -11.72 -3.91
CA VAL A 171 -6.79 -11.84 -4.44
C VAL A 171 -7.85 -11.33 -3.45
N PRO A 172 -7.96 -11.88 -2.22
CA PRO A 172 -8.90 -11.33 -1.23
C PRO A 172 -8.58 -9.88 -0.87
N ALA A 173 -7.31 -9.47 -0.84
CA ALA A 173 -6.92 -8.11 -0.53
C ALA A 173 -7.45 -7.09 -1.56
N VAL A 174 -7.34 -7.39 -2.87
CA VAL A 174 -7.92 -6.55 -3.95
C VAL A 174 -9.43 -6.50 -3.83
N PHE A 175 -10.09 -7.63 -3.60
CA PHE A 175 -11.53 -7.69 -3.45
C PHE A 175 -12.01 -6.86 -2.25
N CYS A 176 -11.41 -7.04 -1.06
CA CYS A 176 -11.74 -6.28 0.13
C CYS A 176 -11.52 -4.76 -0.06
N ALA A 177 -10.43 -4.38 -0.73
CA ALA A 177 -10.14 -2.98 -1.03
C ALA A 177 -11.22 -2.35 -1.94
N ALA A 178 -11.58 -3.02 -3.03
CA ALA A 178 -12.62 -2.55 -3.93
C ALA A 178 -14.00 -2.45 -3.25
N VAL A 179 -14.38 -3.47 -2.47
CA VAL A 179 -15.63 -3.49 -1.70
C VAL A 179 -15.66 -2.36 -0.68
N MET A 180 -14.57 -2.16 0.08
CA MET A 180 -14.47 -1.07 1.06
C MET A 180 -14.67 0.29 0.39
N TYR A 181 -14.02 0.54 -0.73
CA TYR A 181 -14.18 1.80 -1.47
C TYR A 181 -15.66 2.02 -1.85
N HIS A 182 -16.32 1.02 -2.44
CA HIS A 182 -17.72 1.13 -2.83
C HIS A 182 -18.67 1.34 -1.63
N ILE A 183 -18.41 0.66 -0.51
CA ILE A 183 -19.16 0.88 0.74
C ILE A 183 -18.99 2.32 1.20
N LEU A 184 -17.78 2.85 1.27
CA LEU A 184 -17.52 4.22 1.71
C LEU A 184 -18.17 5.26 0.77
N CYS A 185 -18.09 5.04 -0.54
CA CYS A 185 -18.76 5.92 -1.53
C CYS A 185 -20.28 5.92 -1.39
N LYS A 186 -20.89 4.80 -1.02
CA LYS A 186 -22.34 4.67 -0.81
C LYS A 186 -22.77 5.23 0.54
N TRP A 187 -22.04 4.87 1.61
CA TRP A 187 -22.38 5.25 2.98
C TRP A 187 -22.07 6.72 3.27
N ARG A 188 -20.96 7.26 2.73
CA ARG A 188 -20.47 8.64 2.93
C ARG A 188 -20.49 9.06 4.40
N PRO A 189 -19.64 8.45 5.23
CA PRO A 189 -19.67 8.67 6.67
C PRO A 189 -19.53 10.15 7.01
N ARG A 190 -20.40 10.64 7.91
CA ARG A 190 -20.39 12.06 8.33
C ARG A 190 -19.11 12.46 9.05
N HIS A 191 -18.50 11.52 9.77
CA HIS A 191 -17.29 11.70 10.58
C HIS A 191 -16.21 10.75 10.10
N LEU A 192 -15.67 11.00 8.91
CA LEU A 192 -14.64 10.14 8.32
C LEU A 192 -13.40 10.06 9.20
N GLN A 193 -12.98 11.19 9.80
CA GLN A 193 -11.81 11.22 10.68
C GLN A 193 -11.97 10.31 11.89
N LEU A 194 -13.10 10.38 12.59
CA LEU A 194 -13.37 9.48 13.72
C LEU A 194 -13.42 8.00 13.28
N LEU A 195 -14.02 7.73 12.11
CA LEU A 195 -14.06 6.37 11.55
C LEU A 195 -12.66 5.84 11.29
N THR A 196 -11.78 6.63 10.68
CA THR A 196 -10.41 6.23 10.40
C THR A 196 -9.57 6.07 11.66
N ASP A 197 -9.77 6.92 12.67
CA ASP A 197 -9.11 6.77 13.98
C ASP A 197 -9.50 5.45 14.66
N VAL A 198 -10.79 5.11 14.65
CA VAL A 198 -11.28 3.83 15.20
C VAL A 198 -10.72 2.65 14.38
N ILE A 199 -10.74 2.73 13.05
CA ILE A 199 -10.17 1.69 12.19
C ILE A 199 -8.67 1.52 12.46
N ALA A 200 -7.92 2.60 12.60
CA ALA A 200 -6.48 2.55 12.88
C ALA A 200 -6.18 1.89 14.23
N LEU A 201 -6.94 2.23 15.26
CA LEU A 201 -6.80 1.63 16.59
C LEU A 201 -7.17 0.14 16.59
N VAL A 202 -8.28 -0.22 15.95
CA VAL A 202 -8.73 -1.62 15.86
C VAL A 202 -7.76 -2.45 15.03
N ALA A 203 -7.38 -1.96 13.85
CA ALA A 203 -6.40 -2.64 13.00
C ALA A 203 -5.05 -2.79 13.70
N GLY A 204 -4.55 -1.71 14.33
CA GLY A 204 -3.32 -1.76 15.13
C GLY A 204 -3.42 -2.79 16.26
N GLY A 205 -4.54 -2.82 16.99
CA GLY A 205 -4.79 -3.81 18.04
C GLY A 205 -4.84 -5.25 17.52
N CYS A 206 -5.50 -5.49 16.39
CA CYS A 206 -5.53 -6.81 15.74
C CYS A 206 -4.14 -7.26 15.27
N ILE A 207 -3.36 -6.34 14.66
CA ILE A 207 -2.01 -6.67 14.22
C ILE A 207 -1.09 -6.89 15.44
N PHE A 208 -1.25 -6.10 16.51
CA PHE A 208 -0.51 -6.31 17.75
C PHE A 208 -0.86 -7.65 18.41
N PHE A 209 -2.14 -8.05 18.41
CA PHE A 209 -2.57 -9.37 18.84
C PHE A 209 -1.97 -10.49 17.98
N TYR A 210 -1.88 -10.28 16.66
CA TYR A 210 -1.20 -11.21 15.77
C TYR A 210 0.30 -11.37 16.12
N LEU A 211 1.01 -10.27 16.43
CA LEU A 211 2.38 -10.34 16.94
C LEU A 211 2.49 -11.10 18.26
N TRP A 212 1.49 -10.95 19.13
CA TRP A 212 1.40 -11.73 20.36
C TRP A 212 1.22 -13.22 20.08
N MET A 213 0.37 -13.60 19.16
CA MET A 213 0.22 -15.01 18.72
C MET A 213 1.54 -15.59 18.17
N ILE A 214 2.29 -14.81 17.41
CA ILE A 214 3.64 -15.22 16.95
C ILE A 214 4.58 -15.40 18.14
N LYS A 215 4.65 -14.44 19.05
CA LYS A 215 5.53 -14.46 20.23
C LYS A 215 5.25 -15.62 21.16
N SER A 216 3.98 -15.95 21.38
CA SER A 216 3.55 -17.06 22.23
C SER A 216 3.65 -18.45 21.58
N GLY A 217 3.88 -18.53 20.27
CA GLY A 217 3.85 -19.78 19.51
C GLY A 217 2.44 -20.21 19.09
N LEU A 218 1.38 -19.57 19.60
CA LEU A 218 -0.02 -19.92 19.32
C LEU A 218 -0.34 -19.87 17.81
N PHE A 219 0.28 -18.94 17.07
CA PHE A 219 0.08 -18.86 15.63
C PHE A 219 0.53 -20.14 14.90
N VAL A 220 1.69 -20.69 15.27
CA VAL A 220 2.22 -21.91 14.69
C VAL A 220 1.39 -23.11 15.10
N GLU A 221 0.95 -23.17 16.36
CA GLU A 221 0.09 -24.22 16.88
C GLU A 221 -1.24 -24.29 16.13
N LEU A 222 -1.94 -23.15 15.98
CA LEU A 222 -3.19 -23.06 15.21
C LEU A 222 -2.98 -23.41 13.73
N ALA A 223 -1.91 -22.91 13.10
CA ALA A 223 -1.63 -23.24 11.71
C ALA A 223 -1.46 -24.75 11.50
N ASN A 224 -0.75 -25.43 12.42
CA ASN A 224 -0.59 -26.88 12.39
C ASN A 224 -1.91 -27.61 12.61
N GLU A 225 -2.76 -27.15 13.54
CA GLU A 225 -4.08 -27.73 13.80
C GLU A 225 -4.98 -27.65 12.57
N PHE A 226 -4.94 -26.54 11.83
CA PHE A 226 -5.71 -26.35 10.59
C PHE A 226 -5.02 -26.90 9.34
N GLY A 227 -3.84 -27.53 9.47
CA GLY A 227 -3.08 -28.07 8.34
C GLY A 227 -2.58 -27.03 7.35
N VAL A 228 -2.33 -25.80 7.84
CA VAL A 228 -1.80 -24.70 7.02
C VAL A 228 -0.29 -24.81 6.91
N ASP A 229 0.22 -24.98 5.69
CA ASP A 229 1.67 -24.94 5.44
C ASP A 229 2.22 -23.52 5.61
N LEU A 230 3.07 -23.32 6.58
CA LEU A 230 3.71 -22.05 6.91
C LEU A 230 4.97 -21.75 6.06
N MET A 231 5.40 -22.66 5.19
CA MET A 231 6.55 -22.45 4.31
C MET A 231 7.80 -21.92 5.06
N TYR A 232 8.21 -22.64 6.11
CA TYR A 232 9.34 -22.27 7.01
C TYR A 232 9.14 -21.02 7.88
N ARG A 233 7.96 -20.36 7.86
CA ARG A 233 7.68 -19.22 8.75
C ARG A 233 7.60 -19.61 10.21
N ASP A 234 7.24 -20.84 10.52
CA ASP A 234 7.29 -21.41 11.87
C ASP A 234 8.72 -21.34 12.46
N ILE A 235 9.71 -21.72 11.69
CA ILE A 235 11.13 -21.63 12.07
C ILE A 235 11.56 -20.16 12.24
N LEU A 236 11.20 -19.30 11.29
CA LEU A 236 11.49 -17.87 11.32
C LEU A 236 10.89 -17.18 12.55
N TYR A 237 9.61 -17.42 12.80
CA TYR A 237 8.90 -16.81 13.91
C TYR A 237 9.42 -17.31 15.25
N GLY A 238 9.70 -18.60 15.37
CA GLY A 238 10.35 -19.18 16.55
C GLY A 238 11.72 -18.56 16.82
N TYR A 239 12.55 -18.42 15.78
CA TYR A 239 13.86 -17.82 15.89
C TYR A 239 13.80 -16.34 16.27
N PHE A 240 12.99 -15.52 15.60
CA PHE A 240 12.94 -14.09 15.88
C PHE A 240 12.13 -13.74 17.13
N SER A 241 11.28 -14.63 17.62
CA SER A 241 10.48 -14.39 18.84
C SER A 241 11.33 -14.07 20.07
N GLN A 242 12.57 -14.54 20.16
CA GLN A 242 13.48 -14.29 21.28
C GLN A 242 14.04 -12.86 21.33
N PHE A 243 13.97 -12.09 20.22
CA PHE A 243 14.60 -10.77 20.11
C PHE A 243 13.69 -9.59 20.42
N PHE A 244 12.41 -9.81 20.66
CA PHE A 244 11.47 -8.73 20.95
C PHE A 244 10.58 -9.04 22.16
N GLU A 245 10.08 -7.99 22.78
CA GLU A 245 9.08 -8.04 23.83
C GLU A 245 7.89 -7.17 23.45
N LEU A 246 6.68 -7.57 23.85
CA LEU A 246 5.45 -6.82 23.59
C LEU A 246 5.14 -5.84 24.71
N LEU A 247 6.14 -5.04 25.08
CA LEU A 247 6.07 -4.07 26.18
C LEU A 247 6.33 -2.65 25.66
N PRO A 248 5.73 -1.62 26.26
CA PRO A 248 5.99 -0.23 25.91
C PRO A 248 7.47 0.19 26.06
N THR A 249 8.24 -0.55 26.84
CA THR A 249 9.68 -0.33 27.04
C THR A 249 10.54 -0.88 25.91
N TYR A 250 9.96 -1.70 25.01
CA TYR A 250 10.71 -2.24 23.88
C TYR A 250 10.94 -1.18 22.81
N MET A 251 12.20 -0.77 22.63
CA MET A 251 12.60 0.31 21.72
C MET A 251 12.91 -0.15 20.30
N GLY A 252 13.04 -1.47 20.05
CA GLY A 252 13.50 -2.04 18.78
C GLY A 252 14.99 -2.27 18.75
N ARG A 253 15.49 -2.75 17.58
CA ARG A 253 16.91 -3.08 17.33
C ARG A 253 17.54 -2.21 16.22
N GLY A 254 16.77 -1.29 15.65
CA GLY A 254 17.15 -0.49 14.49
C GLY A 254 16.86 -1.15 13.15
N ILE A 255 16.59 -0.34 12.15
CA ILE A 255 16.28 -0.78 10.78
C ILE A 255 17.41 -1.67 10.23
N ARG A 256 17.02 -2.71 9.51
CA ARG A 256 17.90 -3.74 8.92
C ARG A 256 18.46 -4.75 9.92
N PHE A 257 18.01 -4.74 11.18
CA PHE A 257 18.44 -5.70 12.19
C PHE A 257 18.29 -7.16 11.71
N ILE A 258 17.08 -7.52 11.26
CA ILE A 258 16.76 -8.89 10.85
C ILE A 258 17.71 -9.39 9.77
N TYR A 259 17.89 -8.61 8.72
CA TYR A 259 18.76 -9.01 7.62
C TYR A 259 20.22 -9.11 8.03
N THR A 260 20.72 -8.14 8.80
CA THR A 260 22.13 -8.14 9.22
C THR A 260 22.40 -9.26 10.18
N TYR A 261 21.50 -9.46 11.16
CA TYR A 261 21.65 -10.53 12.14
C TYR A 261 21.57 -11.92 11.48
N ALA A 262 20.60 -12.15 10.60
CA ALA A 262 20.46 -13.41 9.90
C ALA A 262 21.66 -13.74 8.98
N THR A 263 22.36 -12.73 8.43
CA THR A 263 23.53 -12.93 7.58
C THR A 263 24.83 -13.11 8.38
N GLU A 264 24.89 -12.63 9.61
CA GLU A 264 26.10 -12.64 10.47
C GLU A 264 26.06 -13.73 11.53
N ASP A 265 24.88 -14.26 11.89
CA ASP A 265 24.73 -15.33 12.88
C ASP A 265 24.88 -16.73 12.24
N PRO A 266 25.96 -17.49 12.56
CA PRO A 266 26.13 -18.84 12.05
C PRO A 266 25.06 -19.84 12.49
N SER A 267 24.30 -19.51 13.54
CA SER A 267 23.19 -20.34 14.05
C SER A 267 21.86 -20.07 13.35
N TYR A 268 21.81 -19.09 12.46
CA TYR A 268 20.58 -18.79 11.73
C TYR A 268 20.16 -19.96 10.84
N PRO A 269 18.93 -20.47 11.00
CA PRO A 269 18.57 -21.78 10.47
C PRO A 269 18.25 -21.82 8.97
N LEU A 270 18.15 -20.67 8.29
CA LEU A 270 17.66 -20.59 6.92
C LEU A 270 18.62 -19.83 5.99
N ALA A 271 18.52 -20.11 4.69
CA ALA A 271 19.31 -19.42 3.66
C ALA A 271 18.79 -18.01 3.31
N THR A 272 17.60 -17.65 3.75
CA THR A 272 16.96 -16.35 3.47
C THR A 272 16.67 -15.59 4.76
N ALA A 273 17.01 -14.31 4.77
CA ALA A 273 16.75 -13.40 5.89
C ALA A 273 15.35 -12.75 5.86
N ALA A 274 14.49 -13.11 4.89
CA ALA A 274 13.17 -12.51 4.74
C ALA A 274 12.18 -13.09 5.75
N THR A 275 11.56 -12.24 6.57
CA THR A 275 10.53 -12.67 7.54
C THR A 275 9.20 -13.02 6.90
N HIS A 276 8.98 -12.56 5.67
CA HIS A 276 7.67 -12.61 4.99
C HIS A 276 6.53 -12.06 5.84
N ASN A 277 6.82 -11.07 6.67
CA ASN A 277 5.88 -10.40 7.56
C ASN A 277 6.40 -9.01 7.94
N VAL A 278 5.89 -7.98 7.28
CA VAL A 278 6.32 -6.59 7.49
C VAL A 278 6.04 -6.10 8.92
N TYR A 279 4.94 -6.56 9.52
CA TYR A 279 4.59 -6.11 10.87
C TYR A 279 5.56 -6.61 11.92
N LEU A 280 5.98 -7.88 11.82
CA LEU A 280 6.97 -8.46 12.69
C LEU A 280 8.34 -7.79 12.47
N GLU A 281 8.72 -7.61 11.21
CA GLU A 281 9.98 -6.98 10.84
C GLU A 281 10.07 -5.56 11.39
N LEU A 282 9.09 -4.71 11.10
CA LEU A 282 9.08 -3.34 11.60
C LEU A 282 8.99 -3.27 13.12
N TYR A 283 8.17 -4.13 13.76
CA TYR A 283 8.09 -4.14 15.21
C TYR A 283 9.43 -4.48 15.87
N LEU A 284 10.11 -5.51 15.35
CA LEU A 284 11.47 -5.90 15.79
C LEU A 284 12.46 -4.75 15.63
N GLU A 285 12.41 -4.05 14.51
CA GLU A 285 13.38 -3.04 14.16
C GLU A 285 13.14 -1.69 14.84
N VAL A 286 11.88 -1.22 14.94
CA VAL A 286 11.61 0.13 15.46
C VAL A 286 10.89 0.16 16.81
N GLY A 287 10.52 -1.00 17.38
CA GLY A 287 9.95 -1.12 18.70
C GLY A 287 8.51 -0.63 18.82
N PHE A 288 7.99 -0.65 20.07
CA PHE A 288 6.58 -0.43 20.37
C PHE A 288 6.07 0.94 19.91
N TRP A 289 6.67 2.05 20.37
CA TRP A 289 6.12 3.39 20.14
C TRP A 289 6.22 3.82 18.68
N CYS A 290 7.37 3.60 18.05
CA CYS A 290 7.59 3.97 16.66
C CYS A 290 6.68 3.18 15.73
N TRP A 291 6.46 1.90 16.01
CA TRP A 291 5.53 1.04 15.28
C TRP A 291 4.07 1.51 15.40
N TRP A 292 3.59 1.84 16.63
CA TRP A 292 2.25 2.37 16.82
C TRP A 292 2.04 3.72 16.13
N ILE A 293 3.02 4.62 16.23
CA ILE A 293 2.98 5.92 15.53
C ILE A 293 2.87 5.69 14.02
N TRP A 294 3.61 4.73 13.46
CA TRP A 294 3.52 4.38 12.06
C TRP A 294 2.12 3.88 11.66
N ILE A 295 1.51 2.95 12.39
CA ILE A 295 0.15 2.46 12.13
C ILE A 295 -0.86 3.61 12.12
N LEU A 296 -0.84 4.45 13.16
CA LEU A 296 -1.75 5.59 13.26
C LEU A 296 -1.52 6.62 12.17
N PHE A 297 -0.27 6.82 11.78
CA PHE A 297 0.07 7.74 10.70
C PHE A 297 -0.47 7.23 9.36
N GLU A 298 -0.26 5.96 9.03
CA GLU A 298 -0.70 5.37 7.76
C GLU A 298 -2.22 5.27 7.65
N LEU A 299 -2.90 4.82 8.71
CA LEU A 299 -4.32 4.49 8.67
C LEU A 299 -5.25 5.62 9.10
N ALA A 300 -4.74 6.67 9.78
CA ALA A 300 -5.54 7.80 10.22
C ALA A 300 -4.98 9.13 9.70
N PHE A 301 -3.83 9.57 10.19
CA PHE A 301 -3.31 10.91 9.94
C PHE A 301 -3.17 11.24 8.45
N ARG A 302 -2.60 10.33 7.65
CA ARG A 302 -2.44 10.54 6.21
C ARG A 302 -3.78 10.66 5.49
N ILE A 303 -4.77 9.85 5.89
CA ILE A 303 -6.12 9.90 5.33
C ILE A 303 -6.81 11.22 5.68
N HIS A 304 -6.69 11.69 6.93
CA HIS A 304 -7.21 13.00 7.36
C HIS A 304 -6.61 14.13 6.50
N ARG A 305 -5.29 14.11 6.27
CA ARG A 305 -4.62 15.13 5.45
C ARG A 305 -5.09 15.13 4.00
N VAL A 306 -5.34 13.94 3.42
CA VAL A 306 -5.87 13.83 2.07
C VAL A 306 -7.33 14.31 2.02
N GLU A 307 -8.16 13.93 3.01
CA GLU A 307 -9.55 14.38 3.11
C GLU A 307 -9.64 15.90 3.27
N GLU A 308 -8.89 16.47 4.21
CA GLU A 308 -8.90 17.92 4.49
C GLU A 308 -8.49 18.74 3.29
N ARG A 309 -7.54 18.24 2.51
CA ARG A 309 -6.93 19.03 1.43
C ARG A 309 -7.61 18.85 0.10
N TYR A 310 -8.13 17.67 -0.19
CA TYR A 310 -8.73 17.37 -1.49
C TYR A 310 -10.24 17.14 -1.37
N THR A 311 -10.66 15.90 -1.17
CA THR A 311 -12.07 15.54 -0.91
C THR A 311 -12.14 14.19 -0.20
N GLU A 312 -13.36 13.76 0.18
CA GLU A 312 -13.58 12.42 0.69
C GLU A 312 -13.24 11.29 -0.32
N ILE A 313 -13.36 11.54 -1.63
CA ILE A 313 -13.16 10.48 -2.64
C ILE A 313 -11.72 9.98 -2.69
N PRO A 314 -10.66 10.82 -2.81
CA PRO A 314 -9.28 10.34 -2.70
C PRO A 314 -8.95 9.75 -1.32
N ALA A 315 -9.58 10.23 -0.25
CA ALA A 315 -9.42 9.65 1.08
C ALA A 315 -9.96 8.22 1.12
N TYR A 316 -11.13 7.94 0.53
CA TYR A 316 -11.67 6.58 0.40
C TYR A 316 -10.76 5.69 -0.47
N ALA A 317 -10.22 6.24 -1.55
CA ALA A 317 -9.26 5.53 -2.39
C ALA A 317 -7.98 5.19 -1.62
N LEU A 318 -7.44 6.14 -0.84
CA LEU A 318 -6.28 5.91 0.02
C LEU A 318 -6.56 4.84 1.08
N MET A 319 -7.76 4.86 1.71
CA MET A 319 -8.17 3.80 2.65
C MET A 319 -8.20 2.43 1.98
N ALA A 320 -8.76 2.34 0.78
CA ALA A 320 -8.81 1.08 0.01
C ALA A 320 -7.42 0.58 -0.36
N MET A 321 -6.55 1.48 -0.84
CA MET A 321 -5.16 1.13 -1.16
C MET A 321 -4.36 0.72 0.09
N ASN A 322 -4.54 1.42 1.21
CA ASN A 322 -3.93 1.04 2.48
C ASN A 322 -4.40 -0.34 2.94
N LEU A 323 -5.71 -0.64 2.85
CA LEU A 323 -6.24 -1.97 3.17
C LEU A 323 -5.53 -3.04 2.32
N TYR A 324 -5.43 -2.84 1.00
CA TYR A 324 -4.73 -3.75 0.11
C TYR A 324 -3.28 -3.96 0.54
N VAL A 325 -2.52 -2.87 0.72
CA VAL A 325 -1.10 -2.92 1.08
C VAL A 325 -0.91 -3.59 2.45
N PHE A 326 -1.74 -3.27 3.44
CA PHE A 326 -1.66 -3.83 4.79
C PHE A 326 -1.99 -5.33 4.81
N PHE A 327 -2.93 -5.80 3.97
CA PHE A 327 -3.17 -7.23 3.82
C PHE A 327 -1.94 -7.96 3.27
N THR A 328 -1.24 -7.38 2.31
CA THR A 328 -0.05 -8.01 1.74
C THR A 328 1.11 -8.08 2.74
N TYR A 329 1.16 -7.16 3.71
CA TYR A 329 2.16 -7.13 4.79
C TYR A 329 2.06 -8.32 5.76
N LEU A 330 0.92 -9.00 5.82
CA LEU A 330 0.74 -10.15 6.72
C LEU A 330 1.56 -11.37 6.31
N THR A 331 1.80 -11.53 5.02
CA THR A 331 2.36 -12.78 4.47
C THR A 331 3.55 -12.59 3.54
N ASP A 332 3.94 -11.34 3.28
CA ASP A 332 5.06 -11.05 2.39
C ASP A 332 5.75 -9.73 2.76
N ASN A 333 7.00 -9.54 2.31
CA ASN A 333 7.78 -8.34 2.58
C ASN A 333 7.51 -7.24 1.53
N THR A 334 6.25 -7.01 1.21
CA THR A 334 5.84 -6.08 0.16
C THR A 334 6.22 -4.62 0.42
N SER A 335 6.57 -4.26 1.66
CA SER A 335 7.15 -2.95 1.99
C SER A 335 8.47 -2.67 1.27
N PHE A 336 9.20 -3.73 0.87
CA PHE A 336 10.45 -3.63 0.12
C PHE A 336 10.27 -3.77 -1.39
N TYR A 337 9.10 -4.20 -1.87
CA TYR A 337 8.87 -4.41 -3.29
C TYR A 337 8.63 -3.09 -4.00
N TYR A 338 9.55 -2.75 -4.91
CA TYR A 338 9.50 -1.52 -5.68
C TYR A 338 8.15 -1.29 -6.39
N PRO A 339 7.56 -2.27 -7.12
CA PRO A 339 6.37 -2.01 -7.91
C PRO A 339 5.18 -1.54 -7.08
N ILE A 340 4.83 -2.26 -6.00
CA ILE A 340 3.68 -1.88 -5.16
C ILE A 340 3.89 -0.51 -4.52
N ASN A 341 5.11 -0.25 -4.02
CA ASN A 341 5.43 0.98 -3.31
C ASN A 341 5.40 2.23 -4.19
N VAL A 342 5.85 2.10 -5.44
CA VAL A 342 5.78 3.20 -6.41
C VAL A 342 4.36 3.41 -6.90
N LEU A 343 3.69 2.32 -7.31
CA LEU A 343 2.38 2.39 -7.97
C LEU A 343 1.27 2.89 -7.04
N TYR A 344 1.22 2.41 -5.80
CA TYR A 344 0.20 2.86 -4.86
C TYR A 344 0.30 4.37 -4.58
N ARG A 345 1.53 4.88 -4.45
CA ARG A 345 1.79 6.31 -4.25
C ARG A 345 1.42 7.13 -5.49
N MET A 346 1.83 6.65 -6.67
CA MET A 346 1.46 7.29 -7.94
C MET A 346 -0.05 7.36 -8.12
N ALA A 347 -0.77 6.26 -7.86
CA ALA A 347 -2.22 6.21 -7.99
C ALA A 347 -2.93 7.27 -7.13
N ILE A 348 -2.54 7.40 -5.86
CA ILE A 348 -3.10 8.40 -4.95
C ILE A 348 -2.69 9.82 -5.37
N MET A 349 -1.44 10.03 -5.77
CA MET A 349 -0.97 11.34 -6.24
C MET A 349 -1.71 11.78 -7.50
N VAL A 350 -1.89 10.91 -8.49
CA VAL A 350 -2.63 11.22 -9.72
C VAL A 350 -4.07 11.60 -9.39
N TRP A 351 -4.74 10.85 -8.53
CA TRP A 351 -6.11 11.13 -8.12
C TRP A 351 -6.28 12.51 -7.45
N CYS A 352 -5.37 12.83 -6.55
CA CYS A 352 -5.37 14.13 -5.89
C CYS A 352 -4.97 15.27 -6.83
N LEU A 353 -4.08 15.01 -7.80
CA LEU A 353 -3.67 15.99 -8.81
C LEU A 353 -4.84 16.37 -9.72
N GLU A 354 -5.59 15.39 -10.23
CA GLU A 354 -6.79 15.63 -11.05
C GLU A 354 -7.81 16.54 -10.36
N ILE A 355 -8.03 16.36 -9.07
CA ILE A 355 -8.92 17.22 -8.29
C ILE A 355 -8.34 18.63 -8.14
N SER A 356 -7.03 18.73 -7.90
CA SER A 356 -6.35 20.03 -7.76
C SER A 356 -6.38 20.81 -9.07
N GLU A 357 -6.02 20.19 -10.19
CA GLU A 357 -5.99 20.83 -11.51
C GLU A 357 -7.43 21.22 -11.98
N ASN A 358 -8.44 20.39 -11.73
CA ASN A 358 -9.82 20.72 -12.04
C ASN A 358 -10.37 21.89 -11.20
N SER A 359 -9.94 22.04 -9.94
CA SER A 359 -10.34 23.16 -9.10
C SER A 359 -9.68 24.47 -9.53
N GLU A 360 -8.44 24.44 -10.01
CA GLU A 360 -7.75 25.62 -10.55
C GLU A 360 -8.35 26.10 -11.89
N LEU A 361 -8.86 25.16 -12.72
CA LEU A 361 -9.56 25.51 -13.97
C LEU A 361 -10.89 26.22 -13.74
N VAL A 362 -11.56 25.95 -12.60
CA VAL A 362 -12.84 26.59 -12.26
C VAL A 362 -12.63 27.99 -11.67
N ASP A 363 -11.53 28.21 -10.95
CA ASP A 363 -11.20 29.52 -10.38
C ASP A 363 -9.68 29.65 -10.16
N PRO A 364 -8.94 30.12 -11.19
CA PRO A 364 -7.47 30.18 -11.14
C PRO A 364 -6.93 31.17 -10.10
N GLU A 365 -7.75 32.03 -9.53
CA GLU A 365 -7.35 33.00 -8.50
C GLU A 365 -7.64 32.49 -7.06
N ARG A 366 -8.43 31.45 -6.91
CA ARG A 366 -8.75 30.88 -5.60
C ARG A 366 -7.77 29.78 -5.17
N GLU A 367 -7.40 29.82 -3.90
CA GLU A 367 -6.71 28.66 -3.30
C GLU A 367 -7.61 27.41 -3.41
N PRO A 368 -7.07 26.25 -3.82
CA PRO A 368 -7.83 24.99 -3.98
C PRO A 368 -8.67 24.62 -2.75
N LEU A 369 -8.19 24.98 -1.55
CA LEU A 369 -8.87 24.77 -0.27
C LEU A 369 -10.16 25.57 -0.10
N ALA A 370 -10.29 26.77 -0.69
CA ALA A 370 -11.47 27.60 -0.55
C ALA A 370 -12.63 27.01 -1.37
N VAL A 371 -12.36 26.53 -2.58
CA VAL A 371 -13.35 25.90 -3.47
C VAL A 371 -13.92 24.62 -2.88
N VAL A 372 -13.06 23.80 -2.27
CA VAL A 372 -13.49 22.54 -1.61
C VAL A 372 -14.34 22.84 -0.37
N LYS A 373 -13.98 23.85 0.43
CA LYS A 373 -14.77 24.27 1.60
C LYS A 373 -16.13 24.83 1.21
N GLU A 374 -16.20 25.68 0.18
CA GLU A 374 -17.48 26.22 -0.30
C GLU A 374 -18.39 25.14 -0.91
N SER A 375 -17.85 24.20 -1.66
CA SER A 375 -18.62 23.09 -2.21
C SER A 375 -19.20 22.19 -1.10
N ARG A 376 -18.45 21.95 -0.04
CA ARG A 376 -18.90 21.23 1.17
C ARG A 376 -20.00 22.00 1.90
N GLN A 377 -19.86 23.31 2.03
CA GLN A 377 -20.83 24.18 2.71
C GLN A 377 -22.12 24.31 1.91
N LYS A 378 -22.04 24.42 0.57
CA LYS A 378 -23.22 24.40 -0.33
C LYS A 378 -23.98 23.07 -0.28
N LYS A 379 -23.25 21.92 -0.25
CA LYS A 379 -23.86 20.59 -0.09
C LYS A 379 -24.53 20.42 1.28
N ARG A 380 -23.90 20.91 2.36
CA ARG A 380 -24.50 20.92 3.71
C ARG A 380 -25.78 21.74 3.77
N ASN A 381 -25.74 22.94 3.20
CA ASN A 381 -26.93 23.85 3.17
C ASN A 381 -28.04 23.28 2.31
N LYS A 382 -27.74 22.58 1.21
CA LYS A 382 -28.76 21.94 0.36
C LYS A 382 -29.40 20.75 1.10
N LYS A 383 -28.60 19.93 1.80
CA LYS A 383 -29.12 18.80 2.56
C LYS A 383 -29.95 19.22 3.78
N GLY A 384 -29.58 20.30 4.47
CA GLY A 384 -30.37 20.87 5.57
C GLY A 384 -31.67 21.51 5.07
N LYS A 385 -31.74 21.99 3.81
CA LYS A 385 -33.01 22.46 3.20
C LYS A 385 -33.93 21.32 2.79
N GLU A 386 -33.38 20.20 2.30
CA GLU A 386 -34.13 18.99 1.95
C GLU A 386 -34.70 18.30 3.20
N GLU A 387 -33.94 18.24 4.32
CA GLU A 387 -34.43 17.72 5.60
C GLU A 387 -35.53 18.60 6.22
N ASN A 388 -35.43 19.92 6.12
CA ASN A 388 -36.50 20.83 6.61
C ASN A 388 -37.79 20.80 5.76
N VAL A 389 -37.69 20.46 4.46
CA VAL A 389 -38.86 20.31 3.58
C VAL A 389 -39.57 18.97 3.85
N GLU A 390 -38.86 17.92 4.24
CA GLU A 390 -39.50 16.66 4.65
C GLU A 390 -40.18 16.78 6.02
N GLU A 391 -39.60 17.52 6.99
CA GLU A 391 -40.26 17.78 8.28
C GLU A 391 -41.55 18.62 8.13
N ASP A 392 -41.56 19.61 7.25
CA ASP A 392 -42.77 20.43 6.99
C ASP A 392 -43.88 19.65 6.26
N PHE A 393 -43.56 18.56 5.52
CA PHE A 393 -44.54 17.70 4.90
C PHE A 393 -45.20 16.70 5.84
N HIS A 394 -44.58 16.38 6.97
CA HIS A 394 -45.14 15.47 7.99
C HIS A 394 -46.05 16.17 9.01
N ILE A 395 -46.15 17.49 8.98
CA ILE A 395 -47.06 18.27 9.85
C ILE A 395 -48.40 18.58 9.20
N CYS A 396 -48.58 18.27 7.91
CA CYS A 396 -49.80 18.56 7.13
C CYS A 396 -50.55 17.33 6.64
N VAL A 397 -50.46 16.17 7.30
CA VAL A 397 -51.37 15.02 7.02
C VAL A 397 -52.02 14.55 8.30
#